data_d3abf0f9b9a6a8beae43c413095a7068
#
_entry.id   d3abf0f9b9a6a8beae43c413095a7068
#
_cell.length_a   1.000
_cell.length_b   1.000
_cell.length_c   1.000
_cell.angle_alpha   90.00
_cell.angle_beta   90.00
_cell.angle_gamma   90.00
#
_symmetry.space_group_name_H-M   'P 1'
#
loop_
_entity.id
_entity.type
_entity.pdbx_description
1 polymer ?
#
loop_
_entity_poly.entity_id
_entity_poly.type
_entity_poly.pdbx_seq_one_letter_code
_entity_poly.pdbx_strand_id
1 'polypeptide(L)'
;MIWCFFSYLVFFYSIVIMASYLWLTIQSWRMQNRLAVETPDDATIKYMIDRSPLAPSVSIIAPAHNEEVNIKTNVESLLNIDYPNFEVIIVDDGSTDKTLEILEKEYDLEPIPFKPTYKVPCTTINTVYRTRRTDDEKAKRLVVVNKINGGRKADSSNAGINVCKTDYFICTDADCIVDPMALYRMMWPVFNSHETMIGVSGTMLISNDCDIPEIKARLEEKGGEKNWLEEAKEGARDFHGLYKIGYWVAVVFHLLFSWMNLLPKFQQLEYMRSFLIGKLGWSLMNTLPNISGGFGLFNTEVAIKSGGYDRKSMAEDVDMLLRMVTYMKNNSLDFRLAQVPKACCWTQGPVSLEGIFRQRKRWARGLFEIVTSHFEMFFNRHYGSIGSITLPYIFIFEFLAAMIEFGGLLWLFLWLIPTDGVNWHTFWVIMGMVWAFSLMMTFVLMYFDHRTEVAPWKRRWWRYMKFFICSAVEPFYHVLITCISVYGYIEFLSGTGNIWKSIDR
;
A
#
# COMPACT_ATOMS: atom_id res chain seq x y z
N MET A 1 -4.88 40.69 -14.53
CA MET A 1 -3.46 40.27 -14.29
C MET A 1 -3.39 39.05 -13.38
N ILE A 2 -3.95 39.01 -12.18
CA ILE A 2 -3.93 37.87 -11.25
C ILE A 2 -4.57 36.60 -11.87
N TRP A 3 -5.65 36.76 -12.62
CA TRP A 3 -6.36 35.67 -13.32
C TRP A 3 -5.45 34.98 -14.37
N CYS A 4 -4.76 35.73 -15.21
CA CYS A 4 -3.87 35.11 -16.17
C CYS A 4 -2.68 34.43 -15.51
N PHE A 5 -2.13 35.02 -14.45
CA PHE A 5 -1.02 34.44 -13.71
C PHE A 5 -1.37 33.06 -13.12
N PHE A 6 -2.54 32.93 -12.47
CA PHE A 6 -2.97 31.68 -11.89
C PHE A 6 -3.23 30.58 -12.94
N SER A 7 -3.86 30.95 -14.06
CA SER A 7 -4.06 30.01 -15.18
C SER A 7 -2.73 29.51 -15.75
N TYR A 8 -1.75 30.39 -15.93
CA TYR A 8 -0.41 29.98 -16.39
C TYR A 8 0.30 29.13 -15.37
N LEU A 9 0.16 29.39 -14.06
CA LEU A 9 0.74 28.59 -12.99
C LEU A 9 0.20 27.16 -13.02
N VAL A 10 -1.12 26.99 -13.07
CA VAL A 10 -1.77 25.66 -13.14
C VAL A 10 -1.37 24.93 -14.41
N PHE A 11 -1.35 25.61 -15.56
CA PHE A 11 -0.94 25.00 -16.83
C PHE A 11 0.52 24.54 -16.81
N PHE A 12 1.43 25.42 -16.37
CA PHE A 12 2.85 25.08 -16.23
C PHE A 12 3.06 23.92 -15.28
N TYR A 13 2.38 23.95 -14.13
CA TYR A 13 2.42 22.87 -13.13
C TYR A 13 1.95 21.54 -13.72
N SER A 14 0.86 21.52 -14.49
CA SER A 14 0.37 20.32 -15.17
C SER A 14 1.39 19.74 -16.15
N ILE A 15 2.08 20.60 -16.92
CA ILE A 15 3.16 20.15 -17.83
C ILE A 15 4.32 19.52 -17.03
N VAL A 16 4.72 20.14 -15.93
CA VAL A 16 5.82 19.63 -15.09
C VAL A 16 5.45 18.29 -14.44
N ILE A 17 4.21 18.12 -13.97
CA ILE A 17 3.71 16.83 -13.50
C ILE A 17 3.78 15.76 -14.61
N MET A 18 3.26 16.04 -15.78
CA MET A 18 3.31 15.10 -16.92
C MET A 18 4.75 14.72 -17.28
N ALA A 19 5.65 15.70 -17.32
CA ALA A 19 7.07 15.46 -17.57
C ALA A 19 7.72 14.58 -16.47
N SER A 20 7.37 14.78 -15.20
CA SER A 20 7.87 14.01 -14.09
C SER A 20 7.40 12.54 -14.14
N TYR A 21 6.15 12.29 -14.52
CA TYR A 21 5.63 10.94 -14.75
C TYR A 21 6.32 10.25 -15.93
N LEU A 22 6.56 10.95 -17.02
CA LEU A 22 7.34 10.42 -18.17
C LEU A 22 8.76 10.07 -17.75
N TRP A 23 9.41 10.93 -16.96
CA TRP A 23 10.73 10.64 -16.42
C TRP A 23 10.73 9.37 -15.55
N LEU A 24 9.77 9.21 -14.62
CA LEU A 24 9.62 7.99 -13.82
C LEU A 24 9.37 6.76 -14.71
N THR A 25 8.56 6.90 -15.74
CA THR A 25 8.29 5.83 -16.72
C THR A 25 9.58 5.36 -17.40
N ILE A 26 10.46 6.31 -17.79
CA ILE A 26 11.77 5.98 -18.37
C ILE A 26 12.65 5.26 -17.34
N GLN A 27 12.67 5.71 -16.09
CA GLN A 27 13.43 5.01 -15.04
C GLN A 27 12.88 3.60 -14.80
N SER A 28 11.56 3.44 -14.75
CA SER A 28 10.92 2.13 -14.63
C SER A 28 11.28 1.21 -15.80
N TRP A 29 11.23 1.71 -17.04
CA TRP A 29 11.63 0.92 -18.20
C TRP A 29 13.09 0.47 -18.14
N ARG A 30 14.00 1.34 -17.69
CA ARG A 30 15.42 0.99 -17.45
C ARG A 30 15.55 -0.09 -16.40
N MET A 31 14.81 0.05 -15.28
CA MET A 31 14.85 -0.94 -14.20
C MET A 31 14.29 -2.29 -14.65
N GLN A 32 13.21 -2.31 -15.42
CA GLN A 32 12.66 -3.55 -15.98
C GLN A 32 13.65 -4.24 -16.92
N ASN A 33 14.36 -3.49 -17.79
CA ASN A 33 15.38 -4.04 -18.65
C ASN A 33 16.52 -4.66 -17.84
N ARG A 34 16.92 -4.01 -16.77
CA ARG A 34 17.95 -4.49 -15.85
C ARG A 34 17.50 -5.79 -15.16
N LEU A 35 16.30 -5.78 -14.57
CA LEU A 35 15.77 -6.96 -13.88
C LEU A 35 15.52 -8.14 -14.83
N ALA A 36 15.14 -7.90 -16.07
CA ALA A 36 14.96 -8.96 -17.06
C ALA A 36 16.26 -9.72 -17.38
N VAL A 37 17.42 -9.09 -17.13
CA VAL A 37 18.74 -9.72 -17.32
C VAL A 37 19.28 -10.29 -16.00
N GLU A 38 19.09 -9.56 -14.89
CA GLU A 38 19.70 -9.87 -13.59
C GLU A 38 18.85 -10.83 -12.73
N THR A 39 17.54 -10.95 -13.00
CA THR A 39 16.65 -11.78 -12.19
C THR A 39 16.30 -13.08 -12.91
N PRO A 40 16.68 -14.23 -12.37
CA PRO A 40 16.28 -15.52 -12.90
C PRO A 40 14.76 -15.75 -12.82
N ASP A 41 14.30 -16.82 -13.43
CA ASP A 41 12.93 -17.30 -13.25
C ASP A 41 12.67 -17.81 -11.82
N ASP A 42 11.40 -17.91 -11.45
CA ASP A 42 11.00 -18.29 -10.09
C ASP A 42 11.51 -19.69 -9.69
N ALA A 43 11.62 -20.64 -10.65
CA ALA A 43 12.11 -21.98 -10.39
C ALA A 43 13.62 -21.98 -10.08
N THR A 44 14.38 -21.17 -10.82
CA THR A 44 15.82 -20.99 -10.58
C THR A 44 16.07 -20.26 -9.26
N ILE A 45 15.31 -19.22 -8.94
CA ILE A 45 15.40 -18.52 -7.64
C ILE A 45 15.16 -19.51 -6.49
N LYS A 46 14.09 -20.29 -6.58
CA LYS A 46 13.77 -21.34 -5.60
C LYS A 46 14.92 -22.32 -5.44
N TYR A 47 15.40 -22.87 -6.55
CA TYR A 47 16.50 -23.83 -6.57
C TYR A 47 17.77 -23.29 -5.88
N MET A 48 18.12 -22.01 -6.14
CA MET A 48 19.31 -21.39 -5.57
C MET A 48 19.17 -21.14 -4.06
N ILE A 49 18.03 -20.64 -3.63
CA ILE A 49 17.78 -20.34 -2.21
C ILE A 49 17.65 -21.62 -1.38
N ASP A 50 16.89 -22.62 -1.83
CA ASP A 50 16.65 -23.88 -1.09
C ASP A 50 17.95 -24.65 -0.81
N ARG A 51 18.96 -24.52 -1.67
CA ARG A 51 20.25 -25.20 -1.51
C ARG A 51 21.31 -24.37 -0.81
N SER A 52 21.02 -23.13 -0.52
CA SER A 52 21.98 -22.25 0.14
C SER A 52 21.87 -22.35 1.66
N PRO A 53 22.95 -22.65 2.36
CA PRO A 53 22.98 -22.57 3.82
C PRO A 53 22.89 -21.13 4.33
N LEU A 54 23.04 -20.14 3.43
CA LEU A 54 22.94 -18.70 3.72
C LEU A 54 21.57 -18.12 3.35
N ALA A 55 20.55 -18.96 3.12
CA ALA A 55 19.20 -18.47 2.85
C ALA A 55 18.71 -17.64 4.04
N PRO A 56 18.41 -16.33 3.85
CA PRO A 56 18.04 -15.47 4.94
C PRO A 56 16.72 -15.92 5.60
N SER A 57 16.62 -15.71 6.90
CA SER A 57 15.42 -16.05 7.66
C SER A 57 14.40 -14.89 7.65
N VAL A 58 13.10 -15.20 7.67
CA VAL A 58 12.04 -14.18 7.65
C VAL A 58 10.88 -14.54 8.56
N SER A 59 10.37 -13.55 9.33
CA SER A 59 9.12 -13.67 10.08
C SER A 59 8.00 -12.94 9.35
N ILE A 60 6.84 -13.59 9.20
CA ILE A 60 5.62 -12.95 8.73
C ILE A 60 4.81 -12.55 9.95
N ILE A 61 4.69 -11.27 10.20
CA ILE A 61 3.94 -10.70 11.34
C ILE A 61 2.55 -10.29 10.83
N ALA A 62 1.52 -10.94 11.37
CA ALA A 62 0.13 -10.66 11.03
C ALA A 62 -0.66 -10.26 12.29
N PRO A 63 -0.94 -8.96 12.49
CA PRO A 63 -1.84 -8.49 13.53
C PRO A 63 -3.27 -8.98 13.30
N ALA A 64 -3.93 -9.44 14.37
CA ALA A 64 -5.32 -9.87 14.38
C ALA A 64 -6.06 -9.22 15.54
N HIS A 65 -7.29 -8.77 15.31
CA HIS A 65 -8.19 -8.26 16.35
C HIS A 65 -9.64 -8.54 15.96
N ASN A 66 -10.32 -9.39 16.71
CA ASN A 66 -11.69 -9.83 16.45
C ASN A 66 -11.88 -10.44 15.04
N GLU A 67 -11.07 -11.45 14.74
CA GLU A 67 -11.02 -12.13 13.44
C GLU A 67 -11.53 -13.58 13.50
N GLU A 68 -12.46 -13.90 14.43
CA GLU A 68 -12.95 -15.28 14.66
C GLU A 68 -13.44 -15.98 13.39
N VAL A 69 -13.97 -15.23 12.42
CA VAL A 69 -14.50 -15.77 11.15
C VAL A 69 -13.38 -16.19 10.20
N ASN A 70 -12.28 -15.43 10.13
CA ASN A 70 -11.27 -15.57 9.07
C ASN A 70 -9.92 -16.08 9.57
N ILE A 71 -9.67 -16.06 10.88
CA ILE A 71 -8.34 -16.30 11.45
C ILE A 71 -7.74 -17.65 11.04
N LYS A 72 -8.55 -18.71 11.01
CA LYS A 72 -8.10 -20.05 10.59
C LYS A 72 -7.60 -20.05 9.15
N THR A 73 -8.43 -19.59 8.22
CA THR A 73 -8.10 -19.52 6.78
C THR A 73 -6.88 -18.62 6.52
N ASN A 74 -6.76 -17.52 7.28
CA ASN A 74 -5.63 -16.61 7.17
C ASN A 74 -4.33 -17.28 7.61
N VAL A 75 -4.31 -17.93 8.76
CA VAL A 75 -3.13 -18.64 9.29
C VAL A 75 -2.74 -19.79 8.37
N GLU A 76 -3.69 -20.60 7.91
CA GLU A 76 -3.44 -21.67 6.94
C GLU A 76 -2.83 -21.15 5.65
N SER A 77 -3.32 -20.02 5.12
CA SER A 77 -2.75 -19.37 3.93
C SER A 77 -1.29 -18.96 4.14
N LEU A 78 -0.96 -18.39 5.30
CA LEU A 78 0.41 -17.97 5.61
C LEU A 78 1.34 -19.17 5.86
N LEU A 79 0.87 -20.22 6.53
CA LEU A 79 1.66 -21.44 6.76
C LEU A 79 1.91 -22.25 5.48
N ASN A 80 1.09 -22.05 4.44
CA ASN A 80 1.24 -22.69 3.13
C ASN A 80 2.19 -21.99 2.17
N ILE A 81 2.83 -20.89 2.60
CA ILE A 81 3.85 -20.22 1.80
C ILE A 81 5.06 -21.16 1.64
N ASP A 82 5.60 -21.20 0.42
CA ASP A 82 6.76 -22.02 0.10
C ASP A 82 8.04 -21.19 0.32
N TYR A 83 8.76 -21.47 1.42
CA TYR A 83 10.09 -20.90 1.72
C TYR A 83 10.75 -21.71 2.85
N PRO A 84 12.07 -21.97 2.80
CA PRO A 84 12.72 -22.86 3.77
C PRO A 84 12.78 -22.30 5.19
N ASN A 85 13.21 -21.04 5.35
CA ASN A 85 13.53 -20.43 6.63
C ASN A 85 12.54 -19.32 6.99
N PHE A 86 11.29 -19.68 7.35
CA PHE A 86 10.33 -18.68 7.79
C PHE A 86 9.53 -19.13 9.01
N GLU A 87 9.00 -18.16 9.73
CA GLU A 87 8.01 -18.34 10.79
C GLU A 87 6.84 -17.37 10.58
N VAL A 88 5.69 -17.73 11.12
CA VAL A 88 4.46 -16.90 11.10
C VAL A 88 4.16 -16.48 12.53
N ILE A 89 4.11 -15.17 12.77
CA ILE A 89 3.82 -14.57 14.08
C ILE A 89 2.44 -13.92 13.99
N ILE A 90 1.43 -14.57 14.55
CA ILE A 90 0.10 -13.97 14.70
C ILE A 90 0.08 -13.19 16.00
N VAL A 91 -0.27 -11.91 15.91
CA VAL A 91 -0.37 -11.05 17.10
C VAL A 91 -1.84 -10.77 17.38
N ASP A 92 -2.37 -11.45 18.39
CA ASP A 92 -3.70 -11.19 18.91
C ASP A 92 -3.68 -9.92 19.76
N ASP A 93 -4.25 -8.83 19.21
CA ASP A 93 -4.29 -7.51 19.82
C ASP A 93 -5.47 -7.37 20.81
N GLY A 94 -5.51 -8.28 21.79
CA GLY A 94 -6.54 -8.28 22.82
C GLY A 94 -7.94 -8.46 22.23
N SER A 95 -8.14 -9.50 21.41
CA SER A 95 -9.45 -9.85 20.88
C SER A 95 -10.43 -10.17 22.01
N THR A 96 -11.69 -9.77 21.81
CA THR A 96 -12.81 -10.00 22.74
C THR A 96 -13.76 -11.08 22.26
N ASP A 97 -13.57 -11.57 21.04
CA ASP A 97 -14.26 -12.69 20.42
C ASP A 97 -13.50 -14.02 20.61
N LYS A 98 -13.81 -15.04 19.83
CA LYS A 98 -13.18 -16.37 19.91
C LYS A 98 -11.88 -16.51 19.13
N THR A 99 -11.28 -15.42 18.64
CA THR A 99 -10.07 -15.46 17.82
C THR A 99 -8.95 -16.28 18.46
N LEU A 100 -8.60 -15.99 19.70
CA LEU A 100 -7.53 -16.71 20.42
C LEU A 100 -7.92 -18.17 20.73
N GLU A 101 -9.16 -18.42 21.17
CA GLU A 101 -9.67 -19.77 21.46
C GLU A 101 -9.60 -20.69 20.23
N ILE A 102 -9.95 -20.15 19.04
CA ILE A 102 -9.87 -20.87 17.77
C ILE A 102 -8.41 -21.25 17.47
N LEU A 103 -7.47 -20.32 17.64
CA LEU A 103 -6.05 -20.58 17.41
C LEU A 103 -5.50 -21.64 18.38
N GLU A 104 -5.81 -21.53 19.67
CA GLU A 104 -5.38 -22.49 20.69
C GLU A 104 -5.86 -23.91 20.38
N LYS A 105 -7.13 -24.04 20.02
CA LYS A 105 -7.74 -25.34 19.72
C LYS A 105 -7.25 -25.94 18.39
N GLU A 106 -7.17 -25.12 17.33
CA GLU A 106 -6.82 -25.58 15.99
C GLU A 106 -5.37 -26.04 15.89
N TYR A 107 -4.46 -25.34 16.56
CA TYR A 107 -3.01 -25.61 16.48
C TYR A 107 -2.42 -26.24 17.74
N ASP A 108 -3.27 -26.67 18.70
CA ASP A 108 -2.85 -27.27 19.98
C ASP A 108 -1.73 -26.44 20.63
N LEU A 109 -2.03 -25.18 20.92
CA LEU A 109 -1.05 -24.22 21.41
C LEU A 109 -0.77 -24.39 22.90
N GLU A 110 0.50 -24.22 23.29
CA GLU A 110 0.90 -24.13 24.69
C GLU A 110 1.69 -22.83 24.94
N PRO A 111 1.54 -22.23 26.13
CA PRO A 111 2.34 -21.07 26.51
C PRO A 111 3.81 -21.46 26.66
N ILE A 112 4.69 -20.66 26.07
CA ILE A 112 6.14 -20.81 26.25
C ILE A 112 6.69 -19.76 27.21
N PRO A 113 7.76 -20.07 27.99
CA PRO A 113 8.43 -19.09 28.81
C PRO A 113 8.97 -17.95 27.95
N PHE A 114 8.39 -16.77 28.08
CA PHE A 114 8.82 -15.57 27.38
C PHE A 114 9.10 -14.46 28.39
N LYS A 115 10.37 -14.03 28.44
CA LYS A 115 10.74 -12.78 29.15
C LYS A 115 10.76 -11.67 28.12
N PRO A 116 9.78 -10.75 28.12
CA PRO A 116 9.74 -9.69 27.14
C PRO A 116 10.93 -8.76 27.33
N THR A 117 11.89 -8.84 26.41
CA THR A 117 12.88 -7.77 26.22
C THR A 117 12.33 -6.88 25.12
N TYR A 118 11.68 -5.80 25.50
CA TYR A 118 11.09 -4.85 24.56
C TYR A 118 12.19 -4.11 23.81
N LYS A 119 12.51 -4.57 22.60
CA LYS A 119 13.45 -3.93 21.68
C LYS A 119 12.86 -2.69 21.05
N VAL A 120 11.53 -2.69 20.84
CA VAL A 120 10.73 -1.59 20.31
C VAL A 120 9.46 -1.38 21.17
N PRO A 121 8.91 -0.15 21.25
CA PRO A 121 7.77 0.15 22.12
C PRO A 121 6.50 -0.56 21.67
N CYS A 122 5.84 -1.29 22.55
CA CYS A 122 4.48 -1.82 22.37
C CYS A 122 3.76 -1.93 23.70
N THR A 123 2.46 -2.20 23.70
CA THR A 123 1.70 -2.54 24.90
C THR A 123 2.15 -3.90 25.44
N THR A 124 1.77 -4.22 26.66
CA THR A 124 2.21 -5.42 27.36
C THR A 124 1.85 -6.69 26.61
N ILE A 125 2.85 -7.52 26.35
CA ILE A 125 2.69 -8.89 25.86
C ILE A 125 2.35 -9.76 27.07
N ASN A 126 1.19 -10.40 27.03
CA ASN A 126 0.71 -11.27 28.11
C ASN A 126 1.34 -12.66 28.01
N THR A 127 1.27 -13.27 26.84
CA THR A 127 1.69 -14.66 26.63
C THR A 127 2.13 -14.88 25.20
N VAL A 128 3.11 -15.74 25.01
CA VAL A 128 3.53 -16.23 23.70
C VAL A 128 3.28 -17.74 23.67
N TYR A 129 2.69 -18.21 22.59
CA TYR A 129 2.32 -19.61 22.41
C TYR A 129 3.07 -20.22 21.22
N ARG A 130 3.30 -21.53 21.31
CA ARG A 130 3.72 -22.40 20.20
C ARG A 130 2.91 -23.67 20.18
N THR A 131 2.89 -24.39 19.06
CA THR A 131 2.21 -25.68 18.96
C THR A 131 2.94 -26.77 19.75
N ARG A 132 2.17 -27.70 20.34
CA ARG A 132 2.67 -28.98 20.90
C ARG A 132 2.91 -30.03 19.82
N ARG A 133 2.35 -29.86 18.63
CA ARG A 133 2.46 -30.83 17.53
C ARG A 133 3.89 -30.87 17.00
N THR A 134 4.62 -31.90 17.38
CA THR A 134 6.02 -32.10 16.95
C THR A 134 6.16 -32.79 15.59
N ASP A 135 5.09 -33.35 15.08
CA ASP A 135 4.96 -34.04 13.79
C ASP A 135 4.48 -33.15 12.64
N ASP A 136 3.92 -31.97 12.95
CA ASP A 136 3.44 -31.02 11.95
C ASP A 136 4.47 -29.89 11.72
N GLU A 137 5.30 -30.05 10.68
CA GLU A 137 6.33 -29.09 10.30
C GLU A 137 5.80 -27.70 9.95
N LYS A 138 4.55 -27.59 9.47
CA LYS A 138 3.92 -26.31 9.19
C LYS A 138 3.48 -25.64 10.50
N ALA A 139 2.82 -26.36 11.37
CA ALA A 139 2.38 -25.82 12.67
C ALA A 139 3.55 -25.35 13.52
N LYS A 140 4.71 -26.02 13.47
CA LYS A 140 5.95 -25.59 14.18
C LYS A 140 6.41 -24.17 13.81
N ARG A 141 6.05 -23.69 12.62
CA ARG A 141 6.39 -22.32 12.17
C ARG A 141 5.49 -21.27 12.79
N LEU A 142 4.38 -21.66 13.44
CA LEU A 142 3.43 -20.72 14.05
C LEU A 142 3.89 -20.29 15.44
N VAL A 143 3.87 -18.98 15.65
CA VAL A 143 3.99 -18.32 16.96
C VAL A 143 2.76 -17.45 17.14
N VAL A 144 2.07 -17.56 18.27
CA VAL A 144 0.95 -16.68 18.60
C VAL A 144 1.32 -15.82 19.79
N VAL A 145 1.10 -14.53 19.66
CA VAL A 145 1.40 -13.52 20.68
C VAL A 145 0.10 -12.91 21.15
N ASN A 146 -0.30 -13.15 22.38
CA ASN A 146 -1.42 -12.46 23.00
C ASN A 146 -0.93 -11.23 23.76
N LYS A 147 -1.56 -10.10 23.57
CA LYS A 147 -1.19 -8.81 24.18
C LYS A 147 -2.40 -7.97 24.55
N ILE A 148 -2.19 -6.97 25.40
CA ILE A 148 -3.19 -5.94 25.68
C ILE A 148 -3.41 -5.11 24.42
N ASN A 149 -4.69 -4.85 24.08
CA ASN A 149 -5.04 -4.06 22.89
C ASN A 149 -4.33 -2.69 22.90
N GLY A 150 -3.59 -2.43 21.82
CA GLY A 150 -2.86 -1.18 21.62
C GLY A 150 -3.63 -0.15 20.78
N GLY A 151 -4.80 -0.52 20.25
CA GLY A 151 -5.67 0.34 19.45
C GLY A 151 -5.17 0.66 18.04
N ARG A 152 -4.00 0.15 17.62
CA ARG A 152 -3.42 0.39 16.30
C ARG A 152 -2.55 -0.77 15.83
N LYS A 153 -2.56 -1.01 14.50
CA LYS A 153 -1.73 -2.02 13.83
C LYS A 153 -0.23 -1.89 14.17
N ALA A 154 0.29 -0.67 14.22
CA ALA A 154 1.69 -0.38 14.54
C ALA A 154 2.14 -0.96 15.89
N ASP A 155 1.29 -0.91 16.91
CA ASP A 155 1.57 -1.47 18.22
C ASP A 155 1.67 -3.00 18.18
N SER A 156 0.78 -3.65 17.47
CA SER A 156 0.76 -5.10 17.29
C SER A 156 1.92 -5.57 16.42
N SER A 157 2.26 -4.82 15.37
CA SER A 157 3.46 -5.08 14.56
C SER A 157 4.73 -5.01 15.40
N ASN A 158 4.86 -4.03 16.29
CA ASN A 158 5.97 -3.92 17.23
C ASN A 158 6.03 -5.08 18.22
N ALA A 159 4.91 -5.59 18.69
CA ALA A 159 4.87 -6.79 19.52
C ALA A 159 5.43 -8.01 18.76
N GLY A 160 5.08 -8.16 17.49
CA GLY A 160 5.67 -9.17 16.61
C GLY A 160 7.17 -9.01 16.44
N ILE A 161 7.67 -7.79 16.22
CA ILE A 161 9.10 -7.48 16.11
C ILE A 161 9.84 -7.83 17.40
N ASN A 162 9.25 -7.62 18.58
CA ASN A 162 9.86 -7.97 19.86
C ASN A 162 10.05 -9.48 20.04
N VAL A 163 9.20 -10.29 19.42
CA VAL A 163 9.24 -11.76 19.45
C VAL A 163 10.09 -12.34 18.30
N CYS A 164 10.16 -11.62 17.19
CA CYS A 164 10.91 -11.98 16.00
C CYS A 164 12.39 -12.28 16.29
N LYS A 165 12.90 -13.40 15.71
CA LYS A 165 14.29 -13.85 15.81
C LYS A 165 15.01 -13.93 14.46
N THR A 166 14.31 -13.63 13.37
CA THR A 166 14.79 -13.74 12.00
C THR A 166 15.49 -12.47 11.54
N ASP A 167 16.28 -12.59 10.47
CA ASP A 167 17.06 -11.49 9.90
C ASP A 167 16.15 -10.41 9.30
N TYR A 168 15.00 -10.84 8.78
CA TYR A 168 14.01 -9.97 8.13
C TYR A 168 12.61 -10.26 8.68
N PHE A 169 11.73 -9.28 8.56
CA PHE A 169 10.31 -9.48 8.82
C PHE A 169 9.46 -8.83 7.73
N ILE A 170 8.27 -9.37 7.54
CA ILE A 170 7.20 -8.82 6.71
C ILE A 170 6.01 -8.56 7.62
N CYS A 171 5.47 -7.34 7.59
CA CYS A 171 4.13 -7.11 8.14
C CYS A 171 3.09 -7.31 7.04
N THR A 172 2.02 -8.04 7.34
CA THR A 172 0.90 -8.25 6.42
C THR A 172 -0.42 -7.91 7.09
N ASP A 173 -1.41 -7.53 6.29
CA ASP A 173 -2.80 -7.45 6.78
C ASP A 173 -3.40 -8.86 6.80
N ALA A 174 -4.29 -9.13 7.74
CA ALA A 174 -4.93 -10.44 7.86
C ALA A 174 -5.79 -10.82 6.64
N ASP A 175 -6.22 -9.84 5.85
CA ASP A 175 -7.04 -10.03 4.65
C ASP A 175 -6.23 -10.26 3.35
N CYS A 176 -4.91 -10.15 3.40
CA CYS A 176 -4.05 -10.36 2.24
C CYS A 176 -3.99 -11.82 1.81
N ILE A 177 -4.07 -12.06 0.51
CA ILE A 177 -3.80 -13.36 -0.11
C ILE A 177 -2.37 -13.30 -0.65
N VAL A 178 -1.49 -14.16 -0.12
CA VAL A 178 -0.06 -14.17 -0.47
C VAL A 178 0.21 -15.21 -1.55
N ASP A 179 1.01 -14.83 -2.55
CA ASP A 179 1.49 -15.76 -3.59
C ASP A 179 2.45 -16.78 -2.95
N PRO A 180 2.34 -18.08 -3.27
CA PRO A 180 3.27 -19.09 -2.74
C PRO A 180 4.74 -18.79 -2.97
N MET A 181 5.09 -18.11 -4.08
CA MET A 181 6.46 -17.72 -4.44
C MET A 181 6.86 -16.34 -3.90
N ALA A 182 5.97 -15.66 -3.15
CA ALA A 182 6.20 -14.28 -2.72
C ALA A 182 7.49 -14.12 -1.93
N LEU A 183 7.76 -15.00 -0.96
CA LEU A 183 8.97 -14.92 -0.16
C LEU A 183 10.25 -15.13 -0.99
N TYR A 184 10.25 -16.05 -1.93
CA TYR A 184 11.39 -16.24 -2.83
C TYR A 184 11.67 -14.97 -3.64
N ARG A 185 10.62 -14.35 -4.19
CA ARG A 185 10.74 -13.10 -4.96
C ARG A 185 11.21 -11.93 -4.08
N MET A 186 10.72 -11.83 -2.85
CA MET A 186 11.11 -10.77 -1.90
C MET A 186 12.52 -10.96 -1.35
N MET A 187 12.95 -12.20 -1.16
CA MET A 187 14.27 -12.53 -0.61
C MET A 187 15.36 -12.59 -1.68
N TRP A 188 15.01 -12.69 -2.98
CA TRP A 188 16.00 -12.67 -4.04
C TRP A 188 16.90 -11.42 -4.05
N PRO A 189 16.36 -10.18 -3.95
CA PRO A 189 17.20 -8.97 -3.83
C PRO A 189 18.12 -9.00 -2.61
N VAL A 190 17.67 -9.58 -1.50
CA VAL A 190 18.47 -9.74 -0.28
C VAL A 190 19.60 -10.72 -0.52
N PHE A 191 19.27 -11.89 -1.05
CA PHE A 191 20.21 -12.99 -1.31
C PHE A 191 21.31 -12.63 -2.31
N ASN A 192 20.96 -11.79 -3.31
CA ASN A 192 21.87 -11.38 -4.39
C ASN A 192 22.56 -10.03 -4.14
N SER A 193 22.39 -9.41 -2.95
CA SER A 193 23.00 -8.13 -2.63
C SER A 193 24.25 -8.28 -1.79
N HIS A 194 25.29 -7.50 -2.09
CA HIS A 194 26.50 -7.37 -1.25
C HIS A 194 26.32 -6.27 -0.18
N GLU A 195 25.37 -5.37 -0.36
CA GLU A 195 25.07 -4.29 0.59
C GLU A 195 23.88 -4.68 1.48
N THR A 196 23.77 -4.07 2.66
CA THR A 196 22.65 -4.32 3.57
C THR A 196 21.32 -3.90 2.92
N MET A 197 20.48 -4.87 2.61
CA MET A 197 19.12 -4.60 2.17
C MET A 197 18.28 -4.20 3.38
N ILE A 198 17.88 -2.94 3.49
CA ILE A 198 17.06 -2.47 4.62
C ILE A 198 15.57 -2.65 4.39
N GLY A 199 15.15 -2.67 3.13
CA GLY A 199 13.75 -2.87 2.79
C GLY A 199 13.52 -3.31 1.34
N VAL A 200 12.50 -4.15 1.15
CA VAL A 200 12.04 -4.59 -0.17
C VAL A 200 10.52 -4.41 -0.23
N SER A 201 10.05 -3.71 -1.25
CA SER A 201 8.61 -3.55 -1.50
C SER A 201 8.12 -4.65 -2.43
N GLY A 202 7.16 -5.45 -1.99
CA GLY A 202 6.45 -6.41 -2.83
C GLY A 202 5.34 -5.73 -3.63
N THR A 203 5.12 -6.17 -4.87
CA THR A 203 3.98 -5.71 -5.66
C THR A 203 2.68 -6.28 -5.11
N MET A 204 1.78 -5.38 -4.72
CA MET A 204 0.42 -5.70 -4.28
C MET A 204 -0.57 -5.38 -5.39
N LEU A 205 -1.56 -6.22 -5.56
CA LEU A 205 -2.65 -6.03 -6.52
C LEU A 205 -3.99 -6.04 -5.80
N ILE A 206 -4.98 -5.41 -6.41
CA ILE A 206 -6.36 -5.45 -5.91
C ILE A 206 -7.01 -6.75 -6.36
N SER A 207 -7.57 -7.50 -5.41
CA SER A 207 -8.21 -8.80 -5.63
C SER A 207 -9.63 -8.71 -6.16
N ASN A 208 -10.32 -7.61 -5.90
CA ASN A 208 -11.70 -7.39 -6.37
C ASN A 208 -11.79 -7.52 -7.90
N ASP A 209 -12.76 -8.30 -8.37
CA ASP A 209 -12.95 -8.62 -9.81
C ASP A 209 -11.68 -9.25 -10.44
N CYS A 210 -10.96 -10.08 -9.67
CA CYS A 210 -9.80 -10.83 -10.14
C CYS A 210 -10.27 -12.12 -10.84
N ASP A 211 -9.76 -12.37 -12.06
CA ASP A 211 -10.11 -13.58 -12.84
C ASP A 211 -9.20 -14.78 -12.54
N ILE A 212 -8.33 -14.70 -11.54
CA ILE A 212 -7.47 -15.80 -11.16
C ILE A 212 -8.31 -16.78 -10.33
N PRO A 213 -8.52 -18.04 -10.81
CA PRO A 213 -9.44 -18.97 -10.18
C PRO A 213 -9.11 -19.23 -8.71
N GLU A 214 -7.81 -19.34 -8.37
CA GLU A 214 -7.35 -19.63 -7.03
C GLU A 214 -7.62 -18.46 -6.07
N ILE A 215 -7.48 -17.23 -6.54
CA ILE A 215 -7.76 -16.02 -5.76
C ILE A 215 -9.26 -15.85 -5.59
N LYS A 216 -10.01 -16.09 -6.67
CA LYS A 216 -11.48 -16.02 -6.64
C LYS A 216 -12.06 -17.05 -5.66
N ALA A 217 -11.60 -18.29 -5.69
CA ALA A 217 -12.01 -19.32 -4.74
C ALA A 217 -11.74 -18.92 -3.29
N ARG A 218 -10.55 -18.38 -3.01
CA ARG A 218 -10.19 -17.89 -1.67
C ARG A 218 -11.00 -16.67 -1.22
N LEU A 219 -11.41 -15.79 -2.16
CA LEU A 219 -12.30 -14.66 -1.87
C LEU A 219 -13.72 -15.15 -1.55
N GLU A 220 -14.21 -16.16 -2.28
CA GLU A 220 -15.51 -16.80 -2.01
C GLU A 220 -15.52 -17.49 -0.66
N GLU A 221 -14.43 -18.16 -0.26
CA GLU A 221 -14.25 -18.76 1.08
C GLU A 221 -14.25 -17.68 2.20
N LYS A 222 -13.73 -16.48 1.94
CA LYS A 222 -13.72 -15.34 2.88
C LYS A 222 -15.05 -14.56 2.95
N GLY A 223 -16.15 -15.08 2.39
CA GLY A 223 -17.48 -14.48 2.47
C GLY A 223 -17.92 -13.67 1.25
N GLY A 224 -17.16 -13.71 0.15
CA GLY A 224 -17.53 -13.08 -1.12
C GLY A 224 -17.47 -11.55 -1.12
N GLU A 225 -17.88 -10.94 -2.24
CA GLU A 225 -18.02 -9.48 -2.32
C GLU A 225 -19.32 -9.04 -1.66
N LYS A 226 -19.24 -8.14 -0.67
CA LYS A 226 -20.42 -7.56 0.01
C LYS A 226 -21.30 -6.80 -0.98
N ASN A 227 -22.62 -6.83 -0.76
CA ASN A 227 -23.60 -6.14 -1.59
C ASN A 227 -23.55 -4.62 -1.34
N TRP A 228 -22.84 -3.91 -2.21
CA TRP A 228 -22.62 -2.45 -2.15
C TRP A 228 -23.93 -1.62 -2.09
N LEU A 229 -25.06 -2.16 -2.58
CA LEU A 229 -26.34 -1.44 -2.58
C LEU A 229 -26.91 -1.33 -1.15
N GLU A 230 -26.65 -2.31 -0.31
CA GLU A 230 -27.05 -2.29 1.10
C GLU A 230 -26.13 -1.36 1.90
N GLU A 231 -24.83 -1.42 1.66
CA GLU A 231 -23.86 -0.50 2.27
C GLU A 231 -24.12 0.97 1.90
N ALA A 232 -24.47 1.24 0.63
CA ALA A 232 -24.83 2.58 0.18
C ALA A 232 -26.12 3.11 0.84
N LYS A 233 -27.09 2.25 1.15
CA LYS A 233 -28.30 2.65 1.87
C LYS A 233 -28.04 2.94 3.36
N GLU A 234 -27.15 2.19 3.99
CA GLU A 234 -26.74 2.40 5.37
C GLU A 234 -25.89 3.68 5.49
N GLY A 235 -24.92 3.89 4.62
CA GLY A 235 -24.09 5.10 4.62
C GLY A 235 -24.88 6.39 4.36
N ALA A 236 -26.01 6.33 3.63
CA ALA A 236 -26.88 7.50 3.41
C ALA A 236 -27.56 8.01 4.68
N ARG A 237 -27.62 7.21 5.75
CA ARG A 237 -28.25 7.60 7.02
C ARG A 237 -27.40 8.57 7.83
N ASP A 238 -26.09 8.55 7.64
CA ASP A 238 -25.14 9.33 8.43
C ASP A 238 -24.85 10.73 7.87
N PHE A 239 -25.38 11.05 6.67
CA PHE A 239 -25.16 12.34 6.02
C PHE A 239 -26.37 13.27 6.10
N HIS A 240 -26.14 14.54 6.49
CA HIS A 240 -27.17 15.58 6.58
C HIS A 240 -26.84 16.80 5.67
N GLY A 241 -27.89 17.49 5.20
CA GLY A 241 -27.77 18.72 4.43
C GLY A 241 -27.13 18.57 3.05
N LEU A 242 -26.25 19.49 2.67
CA LEU A 242 -25.56 19.50 1.35
C LEU A 242 -24.69 18.25 1.13
N TYR A 243 -24.17 17.63 2.20
CA TYR A 243 -23.43 16.39 2.12
C TYR A 243 -24.30 15.23 1.61
N LYS A 244 -25.59 15.23 1.94
CA LYS A 244 -26.54 14.22 1.46
C LYS A 244 -26.78 14.34 -0.06
N ILE A 245 -26.79 15.56 -0.60
CA ILE A 245 -26.90 15.81 -2.04
C ILE A 245 -25.63 15.31 -2.75
N GLY A 246 -24.44 15.64 -2.24
CA GLY A 246 -23.17 15.15 -2.75
C GLY A 246 -23.08 13.62 -2.73
N TYR A 247 -23.54 13.01 -1.64
CA TYR A 247 -23.63 11.56 -1.49
C TYR A 247 -24.57 10.93 -2.55
N TRP A 248 -25.76 11.48 -2.76
CA TRP A 248 -26.69 10.97 -3.77
C TRP A 248 -26.18 11.18 -5.20
N VAL A 249 -25.50 12.28 -5.50
CA VAL A 249 -24.81 12.45 -6.79
C VAL A 249 -23.76 11.37 -6.98
N ALA A 250 -22.99 11.05 -5.94
CA ALA A 250 -22.01 9.97 -5.96
C ALA A 250 -22.69 8.59 -6.11
N VAL A 251 -23.84 8.36 -5.46
CA VAL A 251 -24.63 7.12 -5.62
C VAL A 251 -25.19 7.00 -7.03
N VAL A 252 -25.72 8.07 -7.64
CA VAL A 252 -26.17 8.07 -9.05
C VAL A 252 -24.99 7.80 -9.99
N PHE A 253 -23.84 8.44 -9.74
CA PHE A 253 -22.62 8.16 -10.50
C PHE A 253 -22.19 6.70 -10.33
N HIS A 254 -22.23 6.16 -9.12
CA HIS A 254 -21.97 4.76 -8.84
C HIS A 254 -22.98 3.82 -9.54
N LEU A 255 -24.29 4.16 -9.55
CA LEU A 255 -25.31 3.40 -10.26
C LEU A 255 -25.07 3.34 -11.77
N LEU A 256 -24.66 4.44 -12.37
CA LEU A 256 -24.35 4.50 -13.81
C LEU A 256 -23.14 3.65 -14.20
N PHE A 257 -22.20 3.46 -13.26
CA PHE A 257 -20.94 2.74 -13.49
C PHE A 257 -20.81 1.41 -12.73
N SER A 258 -21.79 1.04 -11.87
CA SER A 258 -21.75 -0.18 -11.03
C SER A 258 -21.75 -1.46 -11.84
N TRP A 259 -22.50 -1.51 -12.95
CA TRP A 259 -22.53 -2.68 -13.83
C TRP A 259 -21.14 -3.00 -14.44
N MET A 260 -20.20 -2.05 -14.43
CA MET A 260 -18.82 -2.21 -14.92
C MET A 260 -17.81 -2.43 -13.78
N ASN A 261 -18.23 -2.37 -12.52
CA ASN A 261 -17.35 -2.48 -11.33
C ASN A 261 -16.13 -1.53 -11.42
N LEU A 262 -16.38 -0.25 -11.76
CA LEU A 262 -15.30 0.70 -12.08
C LEU A 262 -14.47 1.10 -10.87
N LEU A 263 -15.06 1.19 -9.66
CA LEU A 263 -14.33 1.60 -8.46
C LEU A 263 -13.13 0.69 -8.14
N PRO A 264 -13.27 -0.63 -8.07
CA PRO A 264 -12.13 -1.52 -7.96
C PRO A 264 -11.15 -1.41 -9.14
N LYS A 265 -11.65 -1.16 -10.36
CA LYS A 265 -10.79 -1.01 -11.55
C LYS A 265 -9.93 0.25 -11.51
N PHE A 266 -10.46 1.38 -11.02
CA PHE A 266 -9.63 2.57 -10.76
C PHE A 266 -8.50 2.25 -9.79
N GLN A 267 -8.81 1.58 -8.69
CA GLN A 267 -7.81 1.19 -7.70
C GLN A 267 -6.79 0.20 -8.28
N GLN A 268 -7.22 -0.80 -9.06
CA GLN A 268 -6.29 -1.70 -9.77
C GLN A 268 -5.33 -0.91 -10.66
N LEU A 269 -5.83 0.05 -11.42
CA LEU A 269 -5.03 0.89 -12.31
C LEU A 269 -4.03 1.75 -11.52
N GLU A 270 -4.47 2.37 -10.42
CA GLU A 270 -3.61 3.16 -9.53
C GLU A 270 -2.51 2.31 -8.89
N TYR A 271 -2.85 1.14 -8.36
CA TYR A 271 -1.87 0.22 -7.75
C TYR A 271 -0.85 -0.25 -8.78
N MET A 272 -1.29 -0.67 -9.97
CA MET A 272 -0.38 -1.07 -11.04
C MET A 272 0.55 0.09 -11.45
N ARG A 273 0.05 1.32 -11.59
CA ARG A 273 0.89 2.51 -11.88
C ARG A 273 1.87 2.78 -10.74
N SER A 274 1.42 2.71 -9.49
CA SER A 274 2.27 2.94 -8.32
C SER A 274 3.41 1.93 -8.25
N PHE A 275 3.13 0.62 -8.41
CA PHE A 275 4.14 -0.42 -8.28
C PHE A 275 5.03 -0.57 -9.51
N LEU A 276 4.45 -0.54 -10.73
CA LEU A 276 5.19 -0.83 -11.97
C LEU A 276 5.89 0.40 -12.57
N ILE A 277 5.33 1.59 -12.37
CA ILE A 277 5.92 2.82 -12.88
C ILE A 277 6.59 3.58 -11.75
N GLY A 278 5.86 3.91 -10.68
CA GLY A 278 6.37 4.68 -9.57
C GLY A 278 7.52 3.99 -8.84
N LYS A 279 7.20 3.00 -8.00
CA LYS A 279 8.17 2.35 -7.10
C LYS A 279 9.31 1.67 -7.86
N LEU A 280 9.03 1.06 -9.01
CA LEU A 280 10.07 0.44 -9.81
C LEU A 280 11.05 1.47 -10.38
N GLY A 281 10.54 2.62 -10.83
CA GLY A 281 11.39 3.75 -11.26
C GLY A 281 12.25 4.31 -10.13
N TRP A 282 11.69 4.46 -8.93
CA TRP A 282 12.41 4.89 -7.74
C TRP A 282 13.48 3.88 -7.31
N SER A 283 13.19 2.59 -7.38
CA SER A 283 14.12 1.52 -7.02
C SER A 283 15.44 1.56 -7.82
N LEU A 284 15.40 2.01 -9.08
CA LEU A 284 16.61 2.22 -9.88
C LEU A 284 17.60 3.20 -9.24
N MET A 285 17.09 4.18 -8.47
CA MET A 285 17.88 5.22 -7.81
C MET A 285 18.19 4.89 -6.34
N ASN A 286 17.99 3.64 -5.95
CA ASN A 286 18.14 3.19 -4.56
C ASN A 286 17.28 4.00 -3.56
N THR A 287 16.04 4.24 -3.92
CA THR A 287 15.06 4.94 -3.09
C THR A 287 13.65 4.42 -3.33
N LEU A 288 12.80 4.53 -2.34
CA LEU A 288 11.37 4.22 -2.43
C LEU A 288 10.57 5.30 -1.70
N PRO A 289 9.43 5.74 -2.23
CA PRO A 289 8.55 6.68 -1.53
C PRO A 289 7.94 6.05 -0.28
N ASN A 290 7.61 4.78 -0.35
CA ASN A 290 7.13 3.96 0.74
C ASN A 290 7.36 2.47 0.47
N ILE A 291 7.40 1.66 1.51
CA ILE A 291 7.25 0.21 1.45
C ILE A 291 5.85 -0.09 2.00
N SER A 292 5.02 -0.79 1.21
CA SER A 292 3.62 -1.00 1.57
C SER A 292 3.46 -1.72 2.90
N GLY A 293 2.69 -1.15 3.82
CA GLY A 293 2.39 -1.75 5.13
C GLY A 293 1.60 -3.07 5.06
N GLY A 294 1.02 -3.42 3.88
CA GLY A 294 0.31 -4.68 3.68
C GLY A 294 1.21 -5.85 3.25
N PHE A 295 2.37 -5.59 2.61
CA PHE A 295 3.35 -6.63 2.24
C PHE A 295 4.72 -6.01 1.94
N GLY A 296 5.42 -5.58 2.97
CA GLY A 296 6.76 -5.00 2.90
C GLY A 296 7.76 -5.78 3.75
N LEU A 297 8.93 -6.07 3.18
CA LEU A 297 10.04 -6.73 3.87
C LEU A 297 10.98 -5.68 4.45
N PHE A 298 11.37 -5.86 5.70
CA PHE A 298 12.30 -4.97 6.41
C PHE A 298 13.39 -5.76 7.13
N ASN A 299 14.60 -5.19 7.20
CA ASN A 299 15.67 -5.72 8.00
C ASN A 299 15.36 -5.54 9.50
N THR A 300 15.34 -6.64 10.25
CA THR A 300 14.91 -6.67 11.65
C THR A 300 15.82 -5.81 12.54
N GLU A 301 17.13 -5.92 12.37
CA GLU A 301 18.08 -5.20 13.20
C GLU A 301 17.99 -3.69 12.97
N VAL A 302 17.95 -3.26 11.71
CA VAL A 302 17.86 -1.84 11.36
C VAL A 302 16.51 -1.25 11.82
N ALA A 303 15.40 -1.98 11.67
CA ALA A 303 14.10 -1.55 12.16
C ALA A 303 14.08 -1.38 13.69
N ILE A 304 14.68 -2.32 14.44
CA ILE A 304 14.82 -2.22 15.90
C ILE A 304 15.66 -0.99 16.28
N LYS A 305 16.82 -0.80 15.65
CA LYS A 305 17.70 0.34 15.91
C LYS A 305 17.09 1.69 15.56
N SER A 306 16.13 1.68 14.63
CA SER A 306 15.33 2.86 14.25
C SER A 306 14.12 3.09 15.15
N GLY A 307 13.85 2.22 16.13
CA GLY A 307 12.77 2.32 17.10
C GLY A 307 11.46 1.64 16.71
N GLY A 308 11.44 0.82 15.62
CA GLY A 308 10.24 0.12 15.14
C GLY A 308 9.18 1.05 14.56
N TYR A 309 7.93 0.60 14.50
CA TYR A 309 6.81 1.44 14.06
C TYR A 309 6.44 2.51 15.10
N ASP A 310 6.19 3.74 14.66
CA ASP A 310 5.61 4.75 15.55
C ASP A 310 4.11 4.46 15.74
N ARG A 311 3.73 4.18 16.98
CA ARG A 311 2.35 3.87 17.38
C ARG A 311 1.39 5.04 17.22
N LYS A 312 1.89 6.26 17.05
CA LYS A 312 1.09 7.47 16.88
C LYS A 312 0.91 7.83 15.42
N SER A 313 1.82 7.41 14.54
CA SER A 313 1.79 7.75 13.12
C SER A 313 0.58 7.16 12.40
N MET A 314 0.04 7.92 11.45
CA MET A 314 -0.98 7.49 10.51
C MET A 314 -0.40 6.85 9.23
N ALA A 315 0.89 7.10 8.98
CA ALA A 315 1.68 6.55 7.88
C ALA A 315 2.91 5.82 8.44
N GLU A 316 2.65 4.87 9.34
CA GLU A 316 3.63 4.15 10.14
C GLU A 316 4.69 3.43 9.30
N ASP A 317 4.34 2.97 8.10
CA ASP A 317 5.22 2.29 7.16
C ASP A 317 6.20 3.26 6.50
N VAL A 318 5.74 4.44 6.10
CA VAL A 318 6.59 5.51 5.56
C VAL A 318 7.52 6.06 6.63
N ASP A 319 6.98 6.37 7.81
CA ASP A 319 7.73 6.88 8.96
C ASP A 319 8.87 5.93 9.34
N MET A 320 8.59 4.63 9.46
CA MET A 320 9.61 3.64 9.78
C MET A 320 10.70 3.59 8.71
N LEU A 321 10.36 3.59 7.43
CA LEU A 321 11.33 3.62 6.34
C LEU A 321 12.25 4.84 6.43
N LEU A 322 11.68 6.04 6.64
CA LEU A 322 12.47 7.27 6.75
C LEU A 322 13.41 7.25 7.96
N ARG A 323 12.97 6.73 9.10
CA ARG A 323 13.83 6.57 10.30
C ARG A 323 14.92 5.52 10.08
N MET A 324 14.64 4.42 9.36
CA MET A 324 15.65 3.44 8.98
C MET A 324 16.72 4.07 8.07
N VAL A 325 16.31 4.85 7.06
CA VAL A 325 17.25 5.59 6.19
C VAL A 325 18.08 6.60 7.01
N THR A 326 17.43 7.33 7.91
CA THR A 326 18.10 8.27 8.82
C THR A 326 19.15 7.56 9.68
N TYR A 327 18.80 6.41 10.27
CA TYR A 327 19.73 5.59 11.04
C TYR A 327 20.96 5.17 10.20
N MET A 328 20.74 4.65 9.00
CA MET A 328 21.83 4.21 8.13
C MET A 328 22.75 5.37 7.72
N LYS A 329 22.18 6.51 7.35
CA LYS A 329 22.94 7.69 6.93
C LYS A 329 23.72 8.34 8.06
N ASN A 330 23.11 8.46 9.24
CA ASN A 330 23.77 9.05 10.40
C ASN A 330 24.94 8.18 10.92
N ASN A 331 24.89 6.87 10.66
CA ASN A 331 25.98 5.95 11.00
C ASN A 331 26.93 5.67 9.82
N SER A 332 26.79 6.38 8.68
CA SER A 332 27.61 6.20 7.46
C SER A 332 27.63 4.75 6.95
N LEU A 333 26.48 4.06 7.05
CA LEU A 333 26.29 2.70 6.59
C LEU A 333 25.69 2.67 5.18
N ASP A 334 26.21 1.82 4.32
CA ASP A 334 25.65 1.60 3.01
C ASP A 334 24.41 0.70 3.10
N PHE A 335 23.42 0.99 2.25
CA PHE A 335 22.19 0.23 2.22
C PHE A 335 21.54 0.19 0.82
N ARG A 336 20.66 -0.77 0.65
CA ARG A 336 19.82 -0.94 -0.54
C ARG A 336 18.34 -0.98 -0.21
N LEU A 337 17.56 -0.46 -1.16
CA LEU A 337 16.11 -0.57 -1.25
C LEU A 337 15.74 -1.17 -2.60
N ALA A 338 14.77 -2.07 -2.64
CA ALA A 338 14.36 -2.71 -3.88
C ALA A 338 12.83 -2.81 -4.00
N GLN A 339 12.35 -2.82 -5.26
CA GLN A 339 10.97 -3.13 -5.62
C GLN A 339 10.93 -4.43 -6.40
N VAL A 340 10.11 -5.38 -5.96
CA VAL A 340 9.83 -6.61 -6.71
C VAL A 340 8.68 -6.37 -7.67
N PRO A 341 8.88 -6.52 -9.00
CA PRO A 341 7.85 -6.21 -9.98
C PRO A 341 6.72 -7.25 -10.02
N LYS A 342 7.01 -8.55 -9.87
CA LYS A 342 5.99 -9.60 -9.89
C LYS A 342 5.06 -9.50 -8.69
N ALA A 343 3.78 -9.86 -8.87
CA ALA A 343 2.81 -9.87 -7.79
C ALA A 343 3.26 -10.77 -6.63
N CYS A 344 3.20 -10.24 -5.42
CA CYS A 344 3.53 -10.94 -4.18
C CYS A 344 2.27 -11.20 -3.34
N CYS A 345 1.31 -10.29 -3.36
CA CYS A 345 0.04 -10.47 -2.66
C CYS A 345 -1.11 -9.72 -3.32
N TRP A 346 -2.31 -10.10 -2.94
CA TRP A 346 -3.56 -9.45 -3.33
C TRP A 346 -4.29 -9.02 -2.07
N THR A 347 -4.83 -7.79 -2.09
CA THR A 347 -5.64 -7.22 -1.02
C THR A 347 -6.99 -6.77 -1.55
N GLN A 348 -8.00 -6.75 -0.70
CA GLN A 348 -9.30 -6.21 -1.07
C GLN A 348 -9.26 -4.68 -1.03
N GLY A 349 -9.67 -4.06 -2.12
CA GLY A 349 -9.89 -2.61 -2.18
C GLY A 349 -11.30 -2.26 -1.73
N PRO A 350 -11.52 -1.03 -1.19
CA PRO A 350 -12.86 -0.55 -0.90
C PRO A 350 -13.78 -0.62 -2.14
N VAL A 351 -14.98 -1.18 -1.96
CA VAL A 351 -15.99 -1.27 -3.01
C VAL A 351 -16.99 -0.12 -2.95
N SER A 352 -17.06 0.58 -1.82
CA SER A 352 -17.95 1.71 -1.59
C SER A 352 -17.21 3.05 -1.65
N LEU A 353 -17.93 4.13 -2.00
CA LEU A 353 -17.38 5.49 -1.98
C LEU A 353 -17.00 5.92 -0.56
N GLU A 354 -17.73 5.47 0.44
CA GLU A 354 -17.41 5.75 1.85
C GLU A 354 -16.09 5.08 2.25
N GLY A 355 -15.89 3.83 1.85
CA GLY A 355 -14.62 3.12 2.08
C GLY A 355 -13.44 3.85 1.41
N ILE A 356 -13.60 4.30 0.15
CA ILE A 356 -12.59 5.12 -0.54
C ILE A 356 -12.36 6.43 0.21
N PHE A 357 -13.42 7.13 0.61
CA PHE A 357 -13.30 8.38 1.36
C PHE A 357 -12.49 8.20 2.64
N ARG A 358 -12.80 7.18 3.45
CA ARG A 358 -12.07 6.88 4.69
C ARG A 358 -10.61 6.54 4.40
N GLN A 359 -10.33 5.70 3.40
CA GLN A 359 -8.98 5.29 3.03
C GLN A 359 -8.14 6.47 2.54
N ARG A 360 -8.64 7.25 1.59
CA ARG A 360 -7.92 8.38 0.99
C ARG A 360 -7.71 9.52 1.97
N LYS A 361 -8.69 9.81 2.79
CA LYS A 361 -8.57 10.77 3.89
C LYS A 361 -7.44 10.38 4.85
N ARG A 362 -7.36 9.10 5.23
CA ARG A 362 -6.27 8.59 6.06
C ARG A 362 -4.91 8.77 5.40
N TRP A 363 -4.80 8.44 4.11
CA TRP A 363 -3.53 8.59 3.37
C TRP A 363 -3.11 10.06 3.25
N ALA A 364 -4.05 10.95 2.97
CA ALA A 364 -3.77 12.40 2.92
C ALA A 364 -3.26 12.94 4.26
N ARG A 365 -3.91 12.55 5.37
CA ARG A 365 -3.46 12.92 6.72
C ARG A 365 -2.06 12.38 7.02
N GLY A 366 -1.80 11.11 6.67
CA GLY A 366 -0.48 10.50 6.81
C GLY A 366 0.58 11.22 5.97
N LEU A 367 0.26 11.62 4.74
CA LEU A 367 1.17 12.40 3.91
C LEU A 367 1.50 13.76 4.54
N PHE A 368 0.49 14.45 5.09
CA PHE A 368 0.70 15.72 5.79
C PHE A 368 1.60 15.54 7.03
N GLU A 369 1.35 14.48 7.80
CA GLU A 369 2.17 14.12 8.97
C GLU A 369 3.62 13.87 8.57
N ILE A 370 3.87 13.08 7.53
CA ILE A 370 5.24 12.77 7.05
C ILE A 370 5.97 14.05 6.61
N VAL A 371 5.29 14.92 5.87
CA VAL A 371 5.89 16.20 5.43
C VAL A 371 6.29 17.07 6.62
N THR A 372 5.48 17.10 7.68
CA THR A 372 5.77 17.94 8.85
C THR A 372 6.77 17.30 9.81
N SER A 373 6.70 15.98 10.01
CA SER A 373 7.53 15.26 11.00
C SER A 373 8.96 15.01 10.51
N HIS A 374 9.16 14.92 9.18
CA HIS A 374 10.47 14.65 8.56
C HIS A 374 10.94 15.77 7.65
N PHE A 375 10.51 17.01 7.89
CA PHE A 375 10.80 18.13 7.00
C PHE A 375 12.30 18.37 6.82
N GLU A 376 13.13 18.06 7.82
CA GLU A 376 14.59 18.18 7.75
C GLU A 376 15.24 17.26 6.71
N MET A 377 14.57 16.20 6.29
CA MET A 377 15.04 15.30 5.24
C MET A 377 14.79 15.85 3.82
N PHE A 378 13.81 16.74 3.67
CA PHE A 378 13.43 17.28 2.37
C PHE A 378 14.50 18.22 1.84
N PHE A 379 14.84 18.06 0.56
CA PHE A 379 15.91 18.82 -0.13
C PHE A 379 17.30 18.65 0.47
N ASN A 380 17.50 17.66 1.34
CA ASN A 380 18.75 17.44 2.07
C ASN A 380 19.58 16.30 1.46
N ARG A 381 20.74 16.63 0.91
CA ARG A 381 21.64 15.68 0.26
C ARG A 381 22.29 14.68 1.23
N HIS A 382 22.30 14.95 2.52
CA HIS A 382 22.80 14.02 3.54
C HIS A 382 22.08 12.66 3.46
N TYR A 383 20.77 12.67 3.17
CA TYR A 383 19.95 11.48 3.06
C TYR A 383 19.98 10.81 1.66
N GLY A 384 20.93 11.23 0.79
CA GLY A 384 21.08 10.65 -0.56
C GLY A 384 19.90 10.95 -1.49
N SER A 385 19.54 9.97 -2.33
CA SER A 385 18.47 10.13 -3.33
C SER A 385 17.11 10.35 -2.69
N ILE A 386 16.86 9.77 -1.50
CA ILE A 386 15.57 9.93 -0.82
C ILE A 386 15.34 11.39 -0.42
N GLY A 387 16.35 12.04 0.18
CA GLY A 387 16.24 13.43 0.61
C GLY A 387 16.35 14.45 -0.53
N SER A 388 17.17 14.17 -1.56
CA SER A 388 17.44 15.12 -2.64
C SER A 388 16.49 15.01 -3.83
N ILE A 389 15.79 13.88 -4.02
CA ILE A 389 14.94 13.65 -5.19
C ILE A 389 13.54 13.16 -4.77
N THR A 390 13.45 12.05 -4.01
CA THR A 390 12.15 11.39 -3.74
C THR A 390 11.25 12.23 -2.84
N LEU A 391 11.76 12.71 -1.70
CA LEU A 391 10.97 13.56 -0.80
C LEU A 391 10.60 14.91 -1.42
N PRO A 392 11.50 15.63 -2.12
CA PRO A 392 11.11 16.81 -2.91
C PRO A 392 10.03 16.52 -3.95
N TYR A 393 10.10 15.38 -4.64
CA TYR A 393 9.05 14.95 -5.57
C TYR A 393 7.71 14.77 -4.86
N ILE A 394 7.67 14.02 -3.75
CA ILE A 394 6.46 13.81 -2.95
C ILE A 394 5.89 15.14 -2.47
N PHE A 395 6.75 16.05 -2.00
CA PHE A 395 6.31 17.38 -1.55
C PHE A 395 5.66 18.20 -2.67
N ILE A 396 6.31 18.26 -3.84
CA ILE A 396 5.85 19.09 -4.94
C ILE A 396 4.67 18.43 -5.68
N PHE A 397 4.74 17.13 -5.99
CA PHE A 397 3.82 16.46 -6.92
C PHE A 397 2.77 15.56 -6.25
N GLU A 398 2.83 15.38 -4.93
CA GLU A 398 1.79 14.67 -4.20
C GLU A 398 1.15 15.57 -3.13
N PHE A 399 1.96 16.21 -2.28
CA PHE A 399 1.43 17.05 -1.22
C PHE A 399 0.88 18.39 -1.73
N LEU A 400 1.68 19.18 -2.44
CA LEU A 400 1.24 20.48 -2.99
C LEU A 400 0.27 20.31 -4.15
N ALA A 401 0.32 19.20 -4.88
CA ALA A 401 -0.59 18.90 -5.99
C ALA A 401 -2.04 19.03 -5.56
N ALA A 402 -2.43 18.36 -4.47
CA ALA A 402 -3.81 18.40 -3.99
C ALA A 402 -4.31 19.84 -3.71
N MET A 403 -3.44 20.70 -3.17
CA MET A 403 -3.78 22.10 -2.90
C MET A 403 -3.90 22.94 -4.18
N ILE A 404 -2.94 22.77 -5.12
CA ILE A 404 -2.90 23.51 -6.38
C ILE A 404 -4.08 23.11 -7.27
N GLU A 405 -4.35 21.82 -7.38
CA GLU A 405 -5.46 21.28 -8.17
C GLU A 405 -6.80 21.69 -7.59
N PHE A 406 -6.98 21.60 -6.27
CA PHE A 406 -8.20 22.06 -5.61
C PHE A 406 -8.40 23.57 -5.79
N GLY A 407 -7.34 24.37 -5.67
CA GLY A 407 -7.36 25.79 -5.98
C GLY A 407 -7.75 26.06 -7.44
N GLY A 408 -7.22 25.25 -8.39
CA GLY A 408 -7.59 25.29 -9.80
C GLY A 408 -9.07 24.94 -10.04
N LEU A 409 -9.61 23.96 -9.33
CA LEU A 409 -11.03 23.61 -9.38
C LEU A 409 -11.93 24.71 -8.83
N LEU A 410 -11.57 25.29 -7.68
CA LEU A 410 -12.30 26.44 -7.12
C LEU A 410 -12.27 27.63 -8.09
N TRP A 411 -11.11 27.89 -8.64
CA TRP A 411 -10.92 28.92 -9.67
C TRP A 411 -11.82 28.70 -10.87
N LEU A 412 -11.83 27.49 -11.45
CA LEU A 412 -12.71 27.13 -12.55
C LEU A 412 -14.18 27.32 -12.21
N PHE A 413 -14.59 26.94 -10.99
CA PHE A 413 -15.96 27.07 -10.50
C PHE A 413 -16.39 28.55 -10.36
N LEU A 414 -15.52 29.37 -9.80
CA LEU A 414 -15.74 30.83 -9.68
C LEU A 414 -15.81 31.52 -11.06
N TRP A 415 -15.14 30.97 -12.05
CA TRP A 415 -15.14 31.48 -13.43
C TRP A 415 -16.37 31.05 -14.24
N LEU A 416 -17.03 29.97 -13.83
CA LEU A 416 -18.31 29.52 -14.40
C LEU A 416 -19.51 30.37 -13.91
N ILE A 417 -19.34 31.15 -12.82
CA ILE A 417 -20.34 32.12 -12.37
C ILE A 417 -20.24 33.35 -13.29
N PRO A 418 -21.34 33.89 -13.82
CA PRO A 418 -21.42 34.60 -15.09
C PRO A 418 -20.66 35.92 -15.11
N THR A 419 -19.52 35.94 -15.75
CA THR A 419 -18.89 37.09 -16.35
C THR A 419 -18.44 36.70 -17.75
N ASP A 420 -18.69 37.48 -18.73
CA ASP A 420 -18.38 37.40 -20.17
C ASP A 420 -17.41 36.29 -20.65
N GLY A 421 -17.80 35.04 -20.49
CA GLY A 421 -17.25 33.94 -21.27
C GLY A 421 -16.07 33.16 -20.68
N VAL A 422 -16.40 31.99 -20.14
CA VAL A 422 -15.45 30.86 -20.03
C VAL A 422 -14.87 30.61 -21.42
N ASN A 423 -13.54 30.62 -21.55
CA ASN A 423 -12.90 30.22 -22.82
C ASN A 423 -13.01 28.67 -22.94
N TRP A 424 -14.15 28.19 -23.40
CA TRP A 424 -14.44 26.77 -23.60
C TRP A 424 -13.38 26.07 -24.47
N HIS A 425 -12.79 26.80 -25.42
CA HIS A 425 -11.71 26.25 -26.23
C HIS A 425 -10.50 25.87 -25.38
N THR A 426 -10.02 26.77 -24.53
CA THR A 426 -8.88 26.48 -23.62
C THR A 426 -9.23 25.36 -22.64
N PHE A 427 -10.44 25.34 -22.08
CA PHE A 427 -10.92 24.26 -21.22
C PHE A 427 -10.83 22.89 -21.90
N TRP A 428 -11.39 22.77 -23.12
CA TRP A 428 -11.37 21.47 -23.82
C TRP A 428 -9.99 21.06 -24.29
N VAL A 429 -9.10 22.02 -24.61
CA VAL A 429 -7.70 21.73 -24.93
C VAL A 429 -6.97 21.13 -23.72
N ILE A 430 -7.13 21.72 -22.53
CA ILE A 430 -6.52 21.20 -21.29
C ILE A 430 -7.09 19.82 -20.97
N MET A 431 -8.41 19.66 -20.98
CA MET A 431 -9.05 18.37 -20.73
C MET A 431 -8.62 17.31 -21.74
N GLY A 432 -8.50 17.66 -23.01
CA GLY A 432 -8.00 16.75 -24.05
C GLY A 432 -6.55 16.32 -23.79
N MET A 433 -5.69 17.22 -23.32
CA MET A 433 -4.31 16.88 -22.93
C MET A 433 -4.29 15.91 -21.74
N VAL A 434 -5.07 16.16 -20.70
CA VAL A 434 -5.17 15.27 -19.52
C VAL A 434 -5.67 13.90 -19.92
N TRP A 435 -6.72 13.81 -20.75
CA TRP A 435 -7.22 12.53 -21.25
C TRP A 435 -6.20 11.79 -22.11
N ALA A 436 -5.58 12.49 -23.06
CA ALA A 436 -4.55 11.88 -23.91
C ALA A 436 -3.39 11.34 -23.08
N PHE A 437 -2.97 12.08 -22.06
CA PHE A 437 -1.91 11.64 -21.14
C PHE A 437 -2.33 10.41 -20.32
N SER A 438 -3.53 10.40 -19.73
CA SER A 438 -4.04 9.25 -18.95
C SER A 438 -4.15 7.98 -19.82
N LEU A 439 -4.68 8.10 -21.04
CA LEU A 439 -4.75 6.99 -22.00
C LEU A 439 -3.35 6.50 -22.42
N MET A 440 -2.43 7.40 -22.69
CA MET A 440 -1.04 7.05 -23.01
C MET A 440 -0.37 6.31 -21.86
N MET A 441 -0.51 6.80 -20.63
CA MET A 441 0.06 6.13 -19.43
C MET A 441 -0.55 4.76 -19.20
N THR A 442 -1.85 4.60 -19.47
CA THR A 442 -2.51 3.29 -19.40
C THR A 442 -1.96 2.33 -20.46
N PHE A 443 -1.73 2.80 -21.69
CA PHE A 443 -1.12 1.99 -22.74
C PHE A 443 0.30 1.54 -22.35
N VAL A 444 1.12 2.44 -21.83
CA VAL A 444 2.47 2.12 -21.33
C VAL A 444 2.41 1.10 -20.20
N LEU A 445 1.46 1.25 -19.28
CA LEU A 445 1.26 0.30 -18.18
C LEU A 445 0.90 -1.10 -18.69
N MET A 446 -0.01 -1.19 -19.68
CA MET A 446 -0.37 -2.48 -20.29
C MET A 446 0.82 -3.12 -21.02
N TYR A 447 1.64 -2.30 -21.69
CA TYR A 447 2.87 -2.77 -22.31
C TYR A 447 3.85 -3.33 -21.26
N PHE A 448 4.01 -2.65 -20.10
CA PHE A 448 4.87 -3.11 -19.02
C PHE A 448 4.34 -4.40 -18.40
N ASP A 449 3.05 -4.49 -18.13
CA ASP A 449 2.41 -5.72 -17.65
C ASP A 449 2.60 -6.88 -18.64
N HIS A 450 2.41 -6.60 -19.93
CA HIS A 450 2.60 -7.61 -20.97
C HIS A 450 4.05 -8.13 -21.03
N ARG A 451 5.02 -7.23 -20.92
CA ARG A 451 6.44 -7.56 -21.05
C ARG A 451 7.01 -8.30 -19.85
N THR A 452 6.58 -7.97 -18.66
CA THR A 452 7.18 -8.45 -17.40
C THR A 452 6.38 -9.53 -16.72
N GLU A 453 5.20 -9.88 -17.26
CA GLU A 453 4.28 -10.84 -16.63
C GLU A 453 4.04 -10.59 -15.14
N VAL A 454 3.92 -9.30 -14.81
CA VAL A 454 3.77 -8.86 -13.41
C VAL A 454 2.54 -9.45 -12.77
N ALA A 455 1.45 -9.51 -13.51
CA ALA A 455 0.19 -10.05 -13.03
C ALA A 455 -0.10 -11.41 -13.70
N PRO A 456 -0.28 -12.49 -12.92
CA PRO A 456 -0.47 -13.84 -13.44
C PRO A 456 -1.88 -14.11 -13.98
N TRP A 457 -2.70 -13.10 -14.18
CA TRP A 457 -4.05 -13.27 -14.73
C TRP A 457 -4.06 -13.60 -16.23
N LYS A 458 -5.09 -14.32 -16.68
CA LYS A 458 -5.32 -14.54 -18.12
C LYS A 458 -5.52 -13.20 -18.81
N ARG A 459 -4.61 -12.87 -19.73
CA ARG A 459 -4.64 -11.63 -20.51
C ARG A 459 -5.79 -11.65 -21.50
N ARG A 460 -6.91 -11.12 -21.06
CA ARG A 460 -8.09 -11.00 -21.91
C ARG A 460 -8.21 -9.57 -22.40
N TRP A 461 -8.46 -9.42 -23.70
CA TRP A 461 -8.78 -8.16 -24.35
C TRP A 461 -9.79 -7.31 -23.54
N TRP A 462 -10.87 -7.92 -23.03
CA TRP A 462 -11.88 -7.25 -22.23
C TRP A 462 -11.37 -6.58 -20.96
N ARG A 463 -10.33 -7.10 -20.35
CA ARG A 463 -9.72 -6.48 -19.17
C ARG A 463 -9.01 -5.17 -19.54
N TYR A 464 -8.21 -5.20 -20.59
CA TYR A 464 -7.54 -4.01 -21.07
C TYR A 464 -8.54 -2.94 -21.54
N MET A 465 -9.65 -3.33 -22.16
CA MET A 465 -10.73 -2.40 -22.50
C MET A 465 -11.33 -1.72 -21.27
N LYS A 466 -11.57 -2.47 -20.18
CA LYS A 466 -12.05 -1.87 -18.92
C LYS A 466 -11.06 -0.83 -18.38
N PHE A 467 -9.75 -1.08 -18.42
CA PHE A 467 -8.74 -0.11 -18.02
C PHE A 467 -8.71 1.16 -18.88
N PHE A 468 -8.90 1.03 -20.21
CA PHE A 468 -9.01 2.18 -21.07
C PHE A 468 -10.28 3.01 -20.78
N ILE A 469 -11.41 2.36 -20.51
CA ILE A 469 -12.62 3.05 -20.08
C ILE A 469 -12.41 3.77 -18.75
N CYS A 470 -11.76 3.11 -17.77
CA CYS A 470 -11.37 3.76 -16.51
C CYS A 470 -10.52 5.01 -16.76
N SER A 471 -9.51 4.91 -17.63
CA SER A 471 -8.65 6.06 -17.96
C SER A 471 -9.41 7.22 -18.61
N ALA A 472 -10.43 6.94 -19.40
CA ALA A 472 -11.27 7.97 -19.99
C ALA A 472 -12.15 8.70 -18.95
N VAL A 473 -12.51 8.01 -17.86
CA VAL A 473 -13.33 8.57 -16.77
C VAL A 473 -12.47 9.06 -15.59
N GLU A 474 -11.21 8.69 -15.55
CA GLU A 474 -10.26 8.98 -14.46
C GLU A 474 -10.18 10.46 -14.05
N PRO A 475 -10.22 11.47 -14.95
CA PRO A 475 -10.20 12.86 -14.53
C PRO A 475 -11.30 13.24 -13.55
N PHE A 476 -12.51 12.65 -13.68
CA PHE A 476 -13.59 12.88 -12.73
C PHE A 476 -13.35 12.19 -11.40
N TYR A 477 -12.81 10.96 -11.41
CA TYR A 477 -12.40 10.25 -10.20
C TYR A 477 -11.28 11.00 -9.49
N HIS A 478 -10.33 11.56 -10.22
CA HIS A 478 -9.21 12.35 -9.68
C HIS A 478 -9.69 13.60 -8.94
N VAL A 479 -10.69 14.32 -9.48
CA VAL A 479 -11.33 15.46 -8.78
C VAL A 479 -11.86 15.05 -7.42
N LEU A 480 -12.53 13.89 -7.32
CA LEU A 480 -13.02 13.38 -6.04
C LEU A 480 -11.85 13.12 -5.06
N ILE A 481 -10.78 12.48 -5.52
CA ILE A 481 -9.62 12.18 -4.70
C ILE A 481 -8.93 13.47 -4.22
N THR A 482 -8.79 14.48 -5.07
CA THR A 482 -8.24 15.80 -4.73
C THR A 482 -9.06 16.47 -3.62
N CYS A 483 -10.38 16.46 -3.71
CA CYS A 483 -11.26 17.02 -2.68
C CYS A 483 -11.11 16.28 -1.33
N ILE A 484 -11.03 14.95 -1.37
CA ILE A 484 -10.83 14.13 -0.16
C ILE A 484 -9.46 14.42 0.46
N SER A 485 -8.43 14.60 -0.35
CA SER A 485 -7.06 14.88 0.13
C SER A 485 -6.99 16.22 0.86
N VAL A 486 -7.58 17.27 0.28
CA VAL A 486 -7.64 18.59 0.93
C VAL A 486 -8.46 18.53 2.23
N TYR A 487 -9.58 17.80 2.24
CA TYR A 487 -10.35 17.58 3.46
C TYR A 487 -9.51 16.89 4.54
N GLY A 488 -8.72 15.87 4.17
CA GLY A 488 -7.79 15.19 5.08
C GLY A 488 -6.73 16.14 5.67
N TYR A 489 -6.22 17.08 4.88
CA TYR A 489 -5.27 18.12 5.35
C TYR A 489 -5.92 19.07 6.34
N ILE A 490 -7.16 19.52 6.07
CA ILE A 490 -7.91 20.39 6.99
C ILE A 490 -8.18 19.66 8.31
N GLU A 491 -8.57 18.39 8.26
CA GLU A 491 -8.81 17.57 9.45
C GLU A 491 -7.53 17.39 10.29
N PHE A 492 -6.38 17.20 9.64
CA PHE A 492 -5.09 17.14 10.33
C PHE A 492 -4.77 18.44 11.04
N LEU A 493 -4.91 19.58 10.36
CA LEU A 493 -4.65 20.91 10.93
C LEU A 493 -5.60 21.29 12.06
N SER A 494 -6.86 20.84 12.00
CA SER A 494 -7.86 21.10 13.04
C SER A 494 -7.69 20.25 14.30
N GLY A 495 -6.78 19.25 14.26
CA GLY A 495 -6.59 18.30 15.37
C GLY A 495 -7.80 17.38 15.65
N THR A 496 -8.83 17.45 14.80
CA THR A 496 -10.01 16.58 14.89
C THR A 496 -9.73 15.25 14.20
N GLY A 497 -10.32 14.14 14.68
CA GLY A 497 -10.25 12.84 13.99
C GLY A 497 -9.13 11.89 14.43
N ASN A 498 -8.61 12.03 15.65
CA ASN A 498 -7.59 11.10 16.19
C ASN A 498 -8.12 9.69 16.54
N ILE A 499 -9.39 9.39 16.26
CA ILE A 499 -9.98 8.08 16.56
C ILE A 499 -9.80 7.19 15.31
N TRP A 500 -9.00 6.15 15.47
CA TRP A 500 -8.87 5.09 14.48
C TRP A 500 -10.16 4.26 14.47
N LYS A 501 -10.94 4.34 13.41
CA LYS A 501 -12.04 3.39 13.17
C LYS A 501 -11.57 2.40 12.12
N SER A 502 -11.77 1.11 12.37
CA SER A 502 -11.52 0.06 11.39
C SER A 502 -12.26 0.37 10.08
N ILE A 503 -11.62 0.15 8.96
CA ILE A 503 -12.30 0.22 7.66
C ILE A 503 -13.01 -1.12 7.53
N ASP A 504 -14.34 -1.10 7.56
CA ASP A 504 -15.14 -2.26 7.17
C ASP A 504 -14.84 -2.52 5.69
N ARG A 505 -14.23 -3.67 5.42
CA ARG A 505 -13.81 -4.13 4.10
C ARG A 505 -14.73 -5.22 3.59
#